data_57b789a77fb08c036b2bab833105c019
#
_entry.id   57b789a77fb08c036b2bab833105c019
#
_cell.length_a   1.000
_cell.length_b   1.000
_cell.length_c   1.000
_cell.angle_alpha   90.00
_cell.angle_beta   90.00
_cell.angle_gamma   90.00
#
_symmetry.space_group_name_H-M   'P 1'
#
loop_
_entity.id
_entity.type
_entity.pdbx_description
1 polymer ?
#
loop_
_entity_poly.entity_id
_entity_poly.type
_entity_poly.pdbx_seq_one_letter_code
_entity_poly.pdbx_strand_id
1 'polypeptide(L)' 'MLVEAFIEAARQRGDHEVILHAQCSAEVFYRKLGFQSHGDVFDDAGIDHIGMTLKLN' A
#
# COMPACT_ATOMS: atom_id res chain seq x y z
N MET A 1 4.85 8.84 10.84
CA MET A 1 4.85 7.36 10.70
C MET A 1 5.67 6.96 9.50
N LEU A 2 6.26 5.77 9.53
CA LEU A 2 7.19 5.32 8.48
C LEU A 2 6.56 5.28 7.08
N VAL A 3 5.31 4.82 6.99
CA VAL A 3 4.60 4.74 5.69
C VAL A 3 4.44 6.13 5.07
N GLU A 4 4.13 7.12 5.89
CA GLU A 4 3.98 8.49 5.39
C GLU A 4 5.29 9.04 4.86
N ALA A 5 6.42 8.68 5.48
CA ALA A 5 7.73 9.06 5.00
C ALA A 5 8.04 8.43 3.64
N PHE A 6 7.67 7.18 3.41
CA PHE A 6 7.82 6.53 2.11
C PHE A 6 6.98 7.20 1.04
N ILE A 7 5.74 7.58 1.37
CA ILE A 7 4.85 8.27 0.44
C ILE A 7 5.46 9.60 0.03
N GLU A 8 5.95 10.37 0.99
CA GLU A 8 6.56 11.66 0.71
C GLU A 8 7.82 11.53 -0.12
N ALA A 9 8.67 10.54 0.19
CA ALA A 9 9.87 10.28 -0.60
C ALA A 9 9.54 9.91 -2.05
N ALA A 10 8.51 9.09 -2.26
CA ALA A 10 8.07 8.73 -3.60
C ALA A 10 7.54 9.95 -4.35
N ARG A 11 6.80 10.81 -3.67
CA ARG A 11 6.27 12.04 -4.26
C ARG A 11 7.41 12.97 -4.69
N GLN A 12 8.43 13.12 -3.86
CA GLN A 12 9.58 13.97 -4.18
C GLN A 12 10.41 13.44 -5.35
N ARG A 13 10.46 12.11 -5.54
CA ARG A 13 11.12 11.51 -6.69
C ARG A 13 10.33 11.66 -7.99
N GLY A 14 9.07 12.10 -7.90
CA GLY A 14 8.19 12.19 -9.06
C GLY A 14 7.54 10.87 -9.44
N ASP A 15 7.48 9.92 -8.52
CA ASP A 15 6.80 8.64 -8.75
C ASP A 15 5.30 8.88 -8.94
N HIS A 16 4.68 8.07 -9.80
CA HIS A 16 3.25 8.20 -10.06
C HIS A 16 2.40 7.46 -9.03
N GLU A 17 2.94 6.45 -8.41
CA GLU A 17 2.20 5.63 -7.45
C GLU A 17 3.13 4.91 -6.48
N VAL A 18 2.55 4.47 -5.37
CA VAL A 18 3.21 3.59 -4.40
C VAL A 18 2.44 2.28 -4.38
N ILE A 19 3.13 1.16 -4.57
CA ILE A 19 2.54 -0.17 -4.55
C ILE A 19 3.12 -0.92 -3.36
N LEU A 20 2.25 -1.59 -2.59
CA LEU A 20 2.69 -2.43 -1.50
C LEU A 20 1.83 -3.68 -1.38
N HIS A 21 2.33 -4.66 -0.64
CA HIS A 21 1.57 -5.85 -0.27
C HIS A 21 1.25 -5.73 1.22
N ALA A 22 -0.03 -5.51 1.53
CA ALA A 22 -0.48 -5.33 2.89
C ALA A 22 -1.04 -6.63 3.44
N GLN A 23 -0.77 -6.90 4.73
CA GLN A 23 -1.51 -7.95 5.43
C GLN A 23 -2.99 -7.56 5.43
N CYS A 24 -3.87 -8.52 5.19
CA CYS A 24 -5.31 -8.23 5.14
C CYS A 24 -5.81 -7.59 6.43
N SER A 25 -5.20 -7.92 7.57
CA SER A 25 -5.53 -7.30 8.85
C SER A 25 -5.21 -5.82 8.92
N ALA A 26 -4.32 -5.33 8.04
CA ALA A 26 -3.92 -3.92 7.98
C ALA A 26 -4.57 -3.16 6.81
N GLU A 27 -5.43 -3.81 6.06
CA GLU A 27 -6.02 -3.23 4.85
C GLU A 27 -6.77 -1.92 5.13
N VAL A 28 -7.55 -1.88 6.20
CA VAL A 28 -8.32 -0.69 6.58
C VAL A 28 -7.38 0.47 6.90
N PHE A 29 -6.27 0.20 7.56
CA PHE A 29 -5.27 1.21 7.87
C PHE A 29 -4.75 1.89 6.60
N TYR A 30 -4.37 1.09 5.60
CA TYR A 30 -3.84 1.63 4.35
C TYR A 30 -4.92 2.33 3.54
N ARG A 31 -6.17 1.85 3.58
CA ARG A 31 -7.27 2.55 2.90
C ARG A 31 -7.47 3.95 3.45
N LYS A 32 -7.31 4.15 4.74
CA LYS A 32 -7.42 5.47 5.35
C LYS A 32 -6.35 6.43 4.85
N LEU A 33 -5.22 5.91 4.39
CA LEU A 33 -4.15 6.72 3.81
C LEU A 33 -4.39 7.00 2.32
N GLY A 34 -5.41 6.43 1.71
CA GLY A 34 -5.74 6.63 0.31
C GLY A 34 -5.39 5.46 -0.59
N PHE A 35 -4.85 4.37 -0.06
CA PHE A 35 -4.54 3.19 -0.85
C PHE A 35 -5.82 2.46 -1.26
N GLN A 36 -5.77 1.84 -2.43
CA GLN A 36 -6.86 1.00 -2.94
C GLN A 36 -6.35 -0.41 -3.12
N SER A 37 -7.16 -1.38 -2.69
CA SER A 37 -6.85 -2.80 -2.87
C SER A 37 -7.09 -3.21 -4.32
N HIS A 38 -6.27 -4.13 -4.83
CA HIS A 38 -6.48 -4.68 -6.17
C HIS A 38 -6.00 -6.13 -6.21
N GLY A 39 -6.60 -6.89 -7.11
CA GLY A 39 -6.27 -8.30 -7.27
C GLY A 39 -6.85 -9.16 -6.16
N ASP A 40 -6.39 -10.39 -6.12
CA ASP A 40 -6.87 -11.39 -5.17
C ASP A 40 -6.00 -11.44 -3.93
N VAL A 41 -6.59 -11.89 -2.82
CA VAL A 41 -5.84 -12.19 -1.61
C VAL A 41 -4.86 -13.34 -1.91
N PHE A 42 -3.64 -13.23 -1.43
CA PHE A 42 -2.63 -14.27 -1.60
C PHE A 42 -1.95 -14.57 -0.27
N ASP A 43 -1.45 -15.79 -0.15
CA ASP A 43 -0.76 -16.24 1.03
C ASP A 43 0.72 -15.86 0.95
N ASP A 44 1.25 -15.28 2.03
CA ASP A 44 2.67 -15.01 2.16
C ASP A 44 3.10 -15.44 3.55
N ALA A 45 3.88 -16.50 3.63
CA ALA A 45 4.37 -17.09 4.88
C ALA A 45 3.23 -17.44 5.84
N GLY A 46 2.10 -17.92 5.32
CA GLY A 46 0.95 -18.32 6.11
C GLY A 46 0.05 -17.17 6.55
N ILE A 47 0.28 -15.97 6.03
CA ILE A 47 -0.51 -14.78 6.37
C ILE A 47 -1.14 -14.24 5.09
N ASP A 48 -2.45 -13.97 5.12
CA ASP A 48 -3.15 -13.42 3.97
C ASP A 48 -2.71 -11.98 3.70
N HIS A 49 -2.34 -11.71 2.45
CA HIS A 49 -1.93 -10.39 1.97
C HIS A 49 -2.77 -9.97 0.78
N ILE A 50 -2.78 -8.68 0.49
CA ILE A 50 -3.42 -8.12 -0.70
C ILE A 50 -2.58 -6.96 -1.22
N GLY A 51 -2.51 -6.86 -2.55
CA GLY A 51 -1.82 -5.73 -3.19
C GLY A 51 -2.62 -4.45 -3.02
N MET A 52 -1.93 -3.36 -2.74
CA MET A 52 -2.56 -2.04 -2.58
C MET A 52 -1.75 -0.98 -3.30
N THR A 53 -2.43 0.01 -3.85
CA THR A 53 -1.80 1.08 -4.62
C THR A 53 -2.32 2.43 -4.16
N LEU A 54 -1.40 3.38 -4.00
CA LEU A 54 -1.73 4.78 -3.77
C LEU A 54 -1.26 5.58 -4.98
N LYS A 55 -2.16 6.27 -5.64
CA LYS A 55 -1.80 7.14 -6.76
C LYS A 55 -1.37 8.50 -6.22
N LEU A 56 -0.23 8.98 -6.71
CA LEU A 56 0.36 10.26 -6.29
C LEU A 56 0.03 11.39 -7.29
N ASN A 57 -0.30 11.02 -8.52
CA ASN A 57 -0.64 11.99 -9.57
C ASN A 57 -1.94 11.60 -10.25
#